data_5bf94bda31e5bd0152787524037cd4ed
#
_entry.id   5bf94bda31e5bd0152787524037cd4ed
#
_cell.length_a   1.000
_cell.length_b   1.000
_cell.length_c   1.000
_cell.angle_alpha   90.00
_cell.angle_beta   90.00
_cell.angle_gamma   90.00
#
_symmetry.space_group_name_H-M   'P 1'
#
loop_
_entity.id
_entity.type
_entity.pdbx_description
1 polymer ?
#
loop_
_entity_poly.entity_id
_entity_poly.type
_entity_poly.pdbx_seq_one_letter_code
_entity_poly.pdbx_strand_id
1 'polypeptide(L)'
;MNSITCNIQAHVDALIERLTVHEKLGLISGSTPFWPGMAAIALRDTPHHHPWPAGVLPRLGLKGLWFVDGPRGVVLHGGATTFPVAIARGASW
;
A
#
# COMPACT_ATOMS: atom_id res chain seq x y z
N MET A 1 20.34 -5.47 22.21
CA MET A 1 19.19 -5.69 21.29
C MET A 1 17.94 -5.77 22.16
N ASN A 2 16.97 -4.87 21.93
CA ASN A 2 15.79 -4.75 22.79
C ASN A 2 14.89 -6.02 22.69
N SER A 3 14.32 -6.45 23.80
CA SER A 3 13.40 -7.60 23.90
C SER A 3 12.19 -7.48 22.94
N ILE A 4 11.76 -6.26 22.64
CA ILE A 4 10.69 -5.95 21.71
C ILE A 4 11.07 -6.36 20.27
N THR A 5 12.28 -6.05 19.83
CA THR A 5 12.77 -6.37 18.47
C THR A 5 12.88 -7.89 18.28
N CYS A 6 13.32 -8.62 19.30
CA CYS A 6 13.41 -10.07 19.26
C CYS A 6 12.01 -10.72 19.15
N ASN A 7 11.02 -10.17 19.81
CA ASN A 7 9.63 -10.67 19.75
C ASN A 7 9.00 -10.41 18.36
N ILE A 8 9.25 -9.25 17.76
CA ILE A 8 8.75 -8.93 16.42
C ILE A 8 9.35 -9.88 15.38
N GLN A 9 10.66 -10.11 15.43
CA GLN A 9 11.33 -11.02 14.49
C GLN A 9 10.78 -12.43 14.58
N ALA A 10 10.65 -12.99 15.78
CA ALA A 10 10.08 -14.32 15.98
C ALA A 10 8.63 -14.41 15.45
N HIS A 11 7.83 -13.35 15.62
CA HIS A 11 6.47 -13.30 15.08
C HIS A 11 6.45 -13.27 13.55
N VAL A 12 7.33 -12.50 12.94
CA VAL A 12 7.49 -12.43 11.48
C VAL A 12 7.92 -13.78 10.92
N ASP A 13 8.91 -14.44 11.52
CA ASP A 13 9.41 -15.74 11.09
C ASP A 13 8.30 -16.80 11.15
N ALA A 14 7.53 -16.83 12.23
CA ALA A 14 6.39 -17.72 12.37
C ALA A 14 5.28 -17.46 11.32
N LEU A 15 5.07 -16.23 10.92
CA LEU A 15 4.17 -15.89 9.82
C LEU A 15 4.71 -16.38 8.47
N ILE A 16 6.01 -16.16 8.21
CA ILE A 16 6.66 -16.58 6.96
C ILE A 16 6.61 -18.09 6.77
N GLU A 17 6.79 -18.88 7.85
CA GLU A 17 6.68 -20.34 7.80
C GLU A 17 5.27 -20.82 7.40
N ARG A 18 4.24 -20.08 7.78
CA ARG A 18 2.83 -20.41 7.47
C ARG A 18 2.40 -20.00 6.06
N LEU A 19 3.20 -19.21 5.35
CA LEU A 19 2.92 -18.75 4.01
C LEU A 19 3.30 -19.80 2.96
N THR A 20 2.39 -20.06 2.03
CA THR A 20 2.72 -20.78 0.79
C THR A 20 3.60 -19.93 -0.12
N VAL A 21 4.28 -20.56 -1.09
CA VAL A 21 5.10 -19.84 -2.08
C VAL A 21 4.25 -18.85 -2.87
N HIS A 22 3.04 -19.22 -3.26
CA HIS A 22 2.12 -18.34 -3.99
C HIS A 22 1.75 -17.09 -3.16
N GLU A 23 1.47 -17.27 -1.88
CA GLU A 23 1.18 -16.15 -0.97
C GLU A 23 2.38 -15.24 -0.77
N LYS A 24 3.60 -15.79 -0.65
CA LYS A 24 4.84 -15.02 -0.59
C LYS A 24 5.02 -14.16 -1.83
N LEU A 25 4.79 -14.71 -3.02
CA LEU A 25 4.83 -13.96 -4.26
C LEU A 25 3.74 -12.87 -4.30
N GLY A 26 2.53 -13.18 -3.85
CA GLY A 26 1.43 -12.20 -3.77
C GLY A 26 1.74 -11.02 -2.85
N LEU A 27 2.44 -11.25 -1.73
CA LEU A 27 2.83 -10.18 -0.80
C LEU A 27 3.78 -9.16 -1.43
N ILE A 28 4.63 -9.56 -2.37
CA ILE A 28 5.63 -8.68 -3.01
C ILE A 28 5.20 -8.13 -4.37
N SER A 29 4.15 -8.69 -4.99
CA SER A 29 3.68 -8.29 -6.33
C SER A 29 2.43 -7.40 -6.32
N GLY A 30 1.88 -7.10 -5.14
CA GLY A 30 0.61 -6.41 -5.01
C GLY A 30 -0.60 -7.35 -5.17
N SER A 31 -1.76 -6.86 -4.76
CA SER A 31 -3.00 -7.67 -4.71
C SER A 31 -3.89 -7.51 -5.94
N THR A 32 -3.61 -6.53 -6.80
CA THR A 32 -4.42 -6.26 -7.99
C THR A 32 -3.67 -6.71 -9.24
N PRO A 33 -4.24 -7.60 -10.06
CA PRO A 33 -3.65 -7.97 -11.34
C PRO A 33 -3.49 -6.74 -12.25
N PHE A 34 -2.41 -6.68 -13.03
CA PHE A 34 -2.04 -5.52 -13.84
C PHE A 34 -3.15 -5.08 -14.80
N TRP A 35 -3.65 -5.98 -15.65
CA TRP A 35 -4.65 -5.61 -16.68
C TRP A 35 -6.00 -5.17 -16.11
N PRO A 36 -6.61 -5.89 -15.15
CA PRO A 36 -7.81 -5.39 -14.48
C PRO A 36 -7.59 -4.06 -13.75
N GLY A 37 -6.43 -3.85 -13.15
CA GLY A 37 -6.08 -2.59 -12.51
C GLY A 37 -6.00 -1.44 -13.50
N MET A 38 -5.31 -1.63 -14.63
CA MET A 38 -5.23 -0.63 -15.71
C MET A 38 -6.59 -0.33 -16.32
N ALA A 39 -7.40 -1.34 -16.57
CA ALA A 39 -8.77 -1.13 -17.07
C ALA A 39 -9.62 -0.34 -16.07
N ALA A 40 -9.51 -0.61 -14.78
CA ALA A 40 -10.22 0.13 -13.75
C ALA A 40 -9.82 1.61 -13.70
N ILE A 41 -8.54 1.93 -13.93
CA ILE A 41 -8.06 3.33 -14.02
C ILE A 41 -8.58 4.00 -15.28
N ALA A 42 -8.51 3.32 -16.43
CA ALA A 42 -8.88 3.89 -17.72
C ALA A 42 -10.39 4.10 -17.90
N LEU A 43 -11.22 3.23 -17.29
CA LEU A 43 -12.66 3.25 -17.46
C LEU A 43 -13.41 4.05 -16.37
N ARG A 44 -12.72 4.48 -15.33
CA ARG A 44 -13.32 5.27 -14.26
C ARG A 44 -13.15 6.76 -14.57
N ASP A 45 -14.24 7.50 -14.52
CA ASP A 45 -14.22 8.97 -14.67
C ASP A 45 -13.37 9.69 -13.61
N THR A 46 -13.10 9.00 -12.53
CA THR A 46 -12.32 9.52 -11.42
C THR A 46 -11.34 8.45 -10.93
N PRO A 47 -10.12 8.41 -11.48
CA PRO A 47 -9.04 7.59 -10.95
C PRO A 47 -8.74 7.97 -9.49
N HIS A 48 -8.24 7.04 -8.72
CA HIS A 48 -7.81 7.25 -7.32
C HIS A 48 -8.92 7.46 -6.28
N HIS A 49 -10.13 6.93 -6.51
CA HIS A 49 -11.20 6.98 -5.50
C HIS A 49 -10.93 6.10 -4.29
N HIS A 50 -10.19 5.04 -4.48
CA HIS A 50 -9.88 4.05 -3.45
C HIS A 50 -8.40 3.75 -3.42
N PRO A 51 -7.82 3.58 -2.23
CA PRO A 51 -6.45 3.11 -2.10
C PRO A 51 -6.29 1.71 -2.73
N TRP A 52 -5.11 1.45 -3.26
CA TRP A 52 -4.74 0.16 -3.84
C TRP A 52 -4.16 -0.75 -2.77
N PRO A 53 -4.73 -1.93 -2.52
CA PRO A 53 -4.22 -2.84 -1.51
C PRO A 53 -3.00 -3.63 -2.01
N ALA A 54 -2.07 -3.89 -1.12
CA ALA A 54 -1.00 -4.85 -1.30
C ALA A 54 -0.79 -5.66 -0.03
N GLY A 55 -0.52 -6.95 -0.19
CA GLY A 55 -0.23 -7.83 0.93
C GLY A 55 -1.44 -8.17 1.81
N VAL A 56 -2.64 -8.12 1.28
CA VAL A 56 -3.86 -8.53 1.99
C VAL A 56 -3.94 -10.05 2.02
N LEU A 57 -3.92 -10.64 3.20
CA LEU A 57 -4.05 -12.08 3.38
C LEU A 57 -4.96 -12.42 4.59
N PRO A 58 -6.28 -12.49 4.37
CA PRO A 58 -7.25 -12.67 5.47
C PRO A 58 -7.06 -13.96 6.25
N ARG A 59 -6.61 -15.03 5.60
CA ARG A 59 -6.33 -16.33 6.24
C ARG A 59 -5.33 -16.23 7.41
N LEU A 60 -4.39 -15.30 7.34
CA LEU A 60 -3.41 -15.05 8.39
C LEU A 60 -3.67 -13.74 9.16
N GLY A 61 -4.80 -13.10 8.93
CA GLY A 61 -5.15 -11.84 9.57
C GLY A 61 -4.34 -10.64 9.07
N LEU A 62 -3.62 -10.75 7.95
CA LEU A 62 -2.85 -9.66 7.38
C LEU A 62 -3.78 -8.70 6.63
N LYS A 63 -3.84 -7.46 7.11
CA LYS A 63 -4.66 -6.40 6.52
C LYS A 63 -4.01 -5.74 5.31
N GLY A 64 -2.72 -5.99 5.09
CA GLY A 64 -1.95 -5.38 4.01
C GLY A 64 -1.66 -3.89 4.21
N LEU A 65 -1.03 -3.33 3.20
CA LEU A 65 -0.78 -1.89 3.08
C LEU A 65 -1.69 -1.33 1.98
N TRP A 66 -2.08 -0.08 2.14
CA TRP A 66 -2.97 0.61 1.22
C TRP A 66 -2.23 1.79 0.62
N PHE A 67 -2.09 1.78 -0.69
CA PHE A 67 -1.33 2.78 -1.43
C PHE A 67 -2.27 3.76 -2.12
N VAL A 68 -1.86 5.01 -2.13
CA VAL A 68 -2.56 6.10 -2.81
C VAL A 68 -1.52 7.11 -3.29
N ASP A 69 -1.78 7.70 -4.43
CA ASP A 69 -0.94 8.78 -4.93
C ASP A 69 -1.10 10.04 -4.11
N GLY A 70 -0.09 10.90 -4.09
CA GLY A 70 -0.22 12.13 -3.37
C GLY A 70 1.04 12.95 -3.18
N PRO A 71 1.72 13.41 -4.26
CA PRO A 71 2.93 14.22 -4.11
C PRO A 71 2.66 15.60 -3.48
N ARG A 72 1.41 16.07 -3.51
CA ARG A 72 0.96 17.33 -2.91
C ARG A 72 -0.10 17.17 -1.83
N GLY A 73 -0.30 15.97 -1.37
CA GLY A 73 -1.37 15.56 -0.46
C GLY A 73 -2.01 14.28 -0.97
N VAL A 74 -2.69 13.57 -0.11
CA VAL A 74 -3.31 12.28 -0.44
C VAL A 74 -4.39 12.49 -1.51
N VAL A 75 -4.29 11.78 -2.63
CA VAL A 75 -5.26 11.84 -3.72
C VAL A 75 -6.39 10.86 -3.45
N LEU A 76 -7.37 11.29 -2.66
CA LEU A 76 -8.61 10.56 -2.41
C LEU A 76 -9.82 11.45 -2.67
N HIS A 77 -10.89 10.87 -3.17
CA HIS A 77 -12.13 11.60 -3.37
C HIS A 77 -12.68 12.09 -2.02
N GLY A 78 -12.79 13.39 -1.87
CA GLY A 78 -13.57 13.98 -0.78
C GLY A 78 -12.83 14.48 0.43
N GLY A 79 -11.62 15.02 0.33
CA GLY A 79 -11.23 15.89 1.42
C GLY A 79 -9.81 15.84 1.97
N ALA A 80 -8.83 15.45 1.17
CA ALA A 80 -7.45 15.62 1.60
C ALA A 80 -6.93 17.05 1.32
N THR A 81 -6.09 17.55 2.21
CA THR A 81 -5.43 18.84 2.03
C THR A 81 -4.42 18.77 0.89
N THR A 82 -4.54 19.69 -0.06
CA THR A 82 -3.57 19.85 -1.15
C THR A 82 -2.53 20.87 -0.77
N PHE A 83 -1.25 20.49 -0.82
CA PHE A 83 -0.12 21.36 -0.59
C PHE A 83 0.40 21.98 -1.90
N PRO A 84 1.14 23.09 -1.85
CA PRO A 84 1.84 23.62 -3.00
C PRO A 84 2.80 22.60 -3.62
N VAL A 85 3.08 22.72 -4.92
CA VAL A 85 4.05 21.87 -5.62
C VAL A 85 5.43 21.91 -4.94
N ALA A 86 6.20 20.85 -5.07
CA ALA A 86 7.49 20.70 -4.39
C ALA A 86 8.46 21.86 -4.66
N ILE A 87 8.48 22.38 -5.91
CA ILE A 87 9.30 23.54 -6.28
C ILE A 87 8.88 24.80 -5.51
N ALA A 88 7.57 25.07 -5.39
CA ALA A 88 7.08 26.22 -4.63
C ALA A 88 7.40 26.09 -3.13
N ARG A 89 7.31 24.89 -2.57
CA ARG A 89 7.72 24.64 -1.17
C ARG A 89 9.22 24.82 -0.98
N GLY A 90 10.03 24.34 -1.91
CA GLY A 90 11.49 24.54 -1.87
C GLY A 90 11.91 25.98 -2.03
N ALA A 91 11.16 26.80 -2.77
CA ALA A 91 11.44 28.22 -2.97
C ALA A 91 10.98 29.11 -1.79
N SER A 92 10.30 28.56 -0.81
CA SER A 92 9.81 29.31 0.36
C SER A 92 10.80 29.43 1.52
N TRP A 93 12.03 28.95 1.34
CA TRP A 93 13.11 29.03 2.33
C TRP A 93 13.80 30.39 2.33
#